data_467c1a5ae2eb81b11ebeceea3cd9d132
#
_entry.id   467c1a5ae2eb81b11ebeceea3cd9d132
#
_cell.length_a   1.000
_cell.length_b   1.000
_cell.length_c   1.000
_cell.angle_alpha   90.00
_cell.angle_beta   90.00
_cell.angle_gamma   90.00
#
_symmetry.space_group_name_H-M   'P 1'
#
loop_
_entity.id
_entity.type
_entity.pdbx_description
1 polymer ?
#
loop_
_entity_poly.entity_id
_entity_poly.type
_entity_poly.pdbx_seq_one_letter_code
_entity_poly.pdbx_strand_id
1 'polypeptide(L)'
;MNAQEIIERIRTAEKKTPVRVFLKAREPVEFPHATVFPCGETTLVFGDWKDIGPVLEEHKGDIQELVVENDSRNSAIPLLDKRTVNARIEPGAILREQVEIGDNAVIMMGAILNIGAVVGAGTMIDIDRKSVV
;
A
#
# COMPACT_ATOMS: atom_id res chain seq x y z
N MET A 1 5.63 10.43 16.73
CA MET A 1 4.36 9.86 17.21
C MET A 1 4.52 9.34 18.63
N ASN A 2 3.63 9.72 19.53
CA ASN A 2 3.65 9.15 20.87
C ASN A 2 2.80 7.86 20.94
N ALA A 3 2.85 7.18 22.08
CA ALA A 3 2.15 5.89 22.23
C ALA A 3 0.65 6.00 22.04
N GLN A 4 0.03 7.08 22.53
CA GLN A 4 -1.41 7.28 22.36
C GLN A 4 -1.81 7.52 20.90
N GLU A 5 -1.00 8.28 20.17
CA GLU A 5 -1.21 8.51 18.74
C GLU A 5 -1.11 7.22 17.94
N ILE A 6 -0.15 6.37 18.28
CA ILE A 6 0.02 5.06 17.64
C ILE A 6 -1.20 4.17 17.89
N ILE A 7 -1.65 4.10 19.13
CA ILE A 7 -2.83 3.29 19.53
C ILE A 7 -4.07 3.80 18.79
N GLU A 8 -4.27 5.12 18.75
CA GLU A 8 -5.42 5.71 18.07
C GLU A 8 -5.38 5.44 16.57
N ARG A 9 -4.20 5.57 15.94
CA ARG A 9 -4.04 5.27 14.51
C ARG A 9 -4.41 3.83 14.19
N ILE A 10 -3.92 2.88 14.99
CA ILE A 10 -4.21 1.45 14.79
C ILE A 10 -5.70 1.18 15.02
N ARG A 11 -6.28 1.77 16.04
CA ARG A 11 -7.68 1.54 16.41
C ARG A 11 -8.66 2.05 15.36
N THR A 12 -8.35 3.19 14.74
CA THR A 12 -9.25 3.85 13.78
C THR A 12 -8.99 3.49 12.33
N ALA A 13 -7.89 2.82 12.03
CA ALA A 13 -7.55 2.48 10.67
C ALA A 13 -8.50 1.41 10.10
N GLU A 14 -8.94 1.61 8.87
CA GLU A 14 -9.76 0.64 8.16
C GLU A 14 -8.88 -0.36 7.41
N LYS A 15 -9.28 -1.62 7.43
CA LYS A 15 -8.64 -2.63 6.60
C LYS A 15 -8.89 -2.31 5.14
N LYS A 16 -7.85 -2.37 4.33
CA LYS A 16 -7.92 -2.12 2.90
C LYS A 16 -7.20 -3.22 2.12
N THR A 17 -7.75 -3.52 0.96
CA THR A 17 -7.16 -4.46 0.00
C THR A 17 -7.00 -3.72 -1.32
N PRO A 18 -5.93 -2.94 -1.48
CA PRO A 18 -5.72 -2.19 -2.71
C PRO A 18 -5.51 -3.11 -3.90
N VAL A 19 -6.19 -2.79 -4.99
CA VAL A 19 -6.08 -3.56 -6.23
C VAL A 19 -5.86 -2.63 -7.41
N ARG A 20 -5.33 -3.20 -8.46
CA ARG A 20 -5.19 -2.56 -9.76
C ARG A 20 -5.84 -3.46 -10.79
N VAL A 21 -6.80 -2.92 -11.53
CA VAL A 21 -7.61 -3.68 -12.46
C VAL A 21 -7.39 -3.19 -13.88
N PHE A 22 -7.14 -4.13 -14.78
CA PHE A 22 -7.09 -3.88 -16.22
C PHE A 22 -8.34 -4.51 -16.82
N LEU A 23 -9.16 -3.71 -17.49
CA LEU A 23 -10.51 -4.11 -17.87
C LEU A 23 -10.81 -3.75 -19.32
N LYS A 24 -11.34 -4.72 -20.05
CA LYS A 24 -12.02 -4.49 -21.34
C LYS A 24 -13.47 -4.91 -21.20
N ALA A 25 -14.39 -4.00 -21.49
CA ALA A 25 -15.81 -4.27 -21.39
C ALA A 25 -16.54 -3.79 -22.66
N ARG A 26 -17.67 -4.40 -22.96
CA ARG A 26 -18.51 -4.03 -24.12
C ARG A 26 -19.19 -2.68 -23.91
N GLU A 27 -19.58 -2.41 -22.67
CA GLU A 27 -20.23 -1.17 -22.28
C GLU A 27 -19.41 -0.47 -21.21
N PRO A 28 -19.48 0.87 -21.12
CA PRO A 28 -18.76 1.58 -20.06
C PRO A 28 -19.18 1.10 -18.68
N VAL A 29 -18.19 0.88 -17.83
CA VAL A 29 -18.38 0.48 -16.43
C VAL A 29 -17.90 1.60 -15.54
N GLU A 30 -18.74 2.08 -14.65
CA GLU A 30 -18.41 3.16 -13.73
C GLU A 30 -17.99 2.61 -12.36
N PHE A 31 -16.93 3.18 -11.81
CA PHE A 31 -16.41 2.85 -10.49
C PHE A 31 -16.42 4.12 -9.63
N PRO A 32 -17.53 4.41 -8.94
CA PRO A 32 -17.71 5.70 -8.26
C PRO A 32 -16.73 5.98 -7.12
N HIS A 33 -16.16 4.93 -6.53
CA HIS A 33 -15.26 5.06 -5.38
C HIS A 33 -13.81 4.64 -5.70
N ALA A 34 -13.45 4.63 -6.96
CA ALA A 34 -12.13 4.23 -7.41
C ALA A 34 -11.55 5.29 -8.36
N THR A 35 -10.25 5.20 -8.60
CA THR A 35 -9.57 6.04 -9.58
C THR A 35 -9.54 5.32 -10.91
N VAL A 36 -10.11 5.95 -11.94
CA VAL A 36 -10.28 5.33 -13.25
C VAL A 36 -9.47 6.09 -14.30
N PHE A 37 -8.71 5.34 -15.09
CA PHE A 37 -7.97 5.87 -16.24
C PHE A 37 -8.49 5.18 -17.50
N PRO A 38 -9.29 5.88 -18.32
CA PRO A 38 -9.73 5.33 -19.60
C PRO A 38 -8.57 5.39 -20.60
N CYS A 39 -8.21 4.23 -21.17
CA CYS A 39 -7.10 4.10 -22.12
C CYS A 39 -7.58 3.39 -23.38
N GLY A 40 -8.39 4.07 -24.20
CA GLY A 40 -8.98 3.47 -25.40
C GLY A 40 -9.92 2.33 -25.03
N GLU A 41 -9.66 1.13 -25.55
CA GLU A 41 -10.48 -0.05 -25.26
C GLU A 41 -10.23 -0.64 -23.88
N THR A 42 -9.12 -0.25 -23.23
CA THR A 42 -8.75 -0.75 -21.90
C THR A 42 -8.98 0.34 -20.87
N THR A 43 -9.50 -0.05 -19.74
CA THR A 43 -9.69 0.85 -18.59
C THR A 43 -8.82 0.35 -17.44
N LEU A 44 -8.08 1.26 -16.81
CA LEU A 44 -7.33 0.96 -15.60
C LEU A 44 -8.09 1.52 -14.40
N VAL A 45 -8.22 0.69 -13.36
CA VAL A 45 -8.95 1.06 -12.14
C VAL A 45 -8.07 0.77 -10.93
N PHE A 46 -7.91 1.77 -10.09
CA PHE A 46 -7.12 1.67 -8.84
C PHE A 46 -8.03 1.95 -7.66
N GLY A 47 -8.03 1.09 -6.68
CA GLY A 47 -8.82 1.33 -5.49
C GLY A 47 -8.89 0.11 -4.58
N ASP A 48 -9.82 0.16 -3.65
CA ASP A 48 -10.03 -0.90 -2.68
C ASP A 48 -10.95 -1.98 -3.27
N TRP A 49 -10.61 -3.23 -3.02
CA TRP A 49 -11.41 -4.35 -3.50
C TRP A 49 -12.86 -4.30 -3.02
N LYS A 50 -13.12 -3.77 -1.82
CA LYS A 50 -14.50 -3.65 -1.32
C LYS A 50 -15.38 -2.76 -2.21
N ASP A 51 -14.76 -1.79 -2.91
CA ASP A 51 -15.46 -0.88 -3.80
C ASP A 51 -15.49 -1.37 -5.25
N ILE A 52 -14.44 -2.06 -5.67
CA ILE A 52 -14.25 -2.51 -7.06
C ILE A 52 -14.89 -3.87 -7.30
N GLY A 53 -14.72 -4.82 -6.40
CA GLY A 53 -15.21 -6.19 -6.55
C GLY A 53 -16.71 -6.29 -6.86
N PRO A 54 -17.57 -5.62 -6.07
CA PRO A 54 -19.01 -5.65 -6.34
C PRO A 54 -19.39 -5.09 -7.71
N VAL A 55 -18.71 -4.05 -8.18
CA VAL A 55 -18.96 -3.47 -9.51
C VAL A 55 -18.60 -4.47 -10.61
N LEU A 56 -17.46 -5.14 -10.47
CA LEU A 56 -17.05 -6.16 -11.43
C LEU A 56 -18.04 -7.32 -11.47
N GLU A 57 -18.54 -7.75 -10.33
CA GLU A 57 -19.52 -8.83 -10.25
C GLU A 57 -20.85 -8.42 -10.91
N GLU A 58 -21.29 -7.18 -10.68
CA GLU A 58 -22.51 -6.64 -11.27
C GLU A 58 -22.44 -6.59 -12.80
N HIS A 59 -21.27 -6.28 -13.35
CA HIS A 59 -21.07 -6.10 -14.79
C HIS A 59 -20.37 -7.27 -15.47
N LYS A 60 -20.27 -8.41 -14.81
CA LYS A 60 -19.51 -9.55 -15.34
C LYS A 60 -19.93 -10.03 -16.72
N GLY A 61 -21.20 -9.85 -17.07
CA GLY A 61 -21.73 -10.21 -18.38
C GLY A 61 -21.20 -9.34 -19.53
N ASP A 62 -20.74 -8.14 -19.22
CA ASP A 62 -20.21 -7.18 -20.20
C ASP A 62 -18.70 -7.17 -20.25
N ILE A 63 -18.03 -7.84 -19.33
CA ILE A 63 -16.58 -7.85 -19.26
C ILE A 63 -16.02 -8.88 -20.24
N GLN A 64 -15.12 -8.42 -21.11
CA GLN A 64 -14.47 -9.25 -22.10
C GLN A 64 -13.14 -9.80 -21.62
N GLU A 65 -12.33 -8.94 -21.01
CA GLU A 65 -11.04 -9.30 -20.42
C GLU A 65 -10.87 -8.59 -19.09
N LEU A 66 -10.28 -9.29 -18.15
CA LEU A 66 -10.10 -8.79 -16.79
C LEU A 66 -8.82 -9.35 -16.18
N VAL A 67 -7.97 -8.45 -15.70
CA VAL A 67 -6.82 -8.83 -14.89
C VAL A 67 -6.88 -8.00 -13.61
N VAL A 68 -6.86 -8.68 -12.47
CA VAL A 68 -6.83 -8.02 -11.17
C VAL A 68 -5.48 -8.31 -10.53
N GLU A 69 -4.76 -7.26 -10.20
CA GLU A 69 -3.49 -7.38 -9.50
C GLU A 69 -3.59 -6.75 -8.12
N ASN A 70 -2.97 -7.38 -7.14
CA ASN A 70 -2.77 -6.77 -5.85
C ASN A 70 -1.44 -7.24 -5.26
N ASP A 71 -0.96 -6.53 -4.27
CA ASP A 71 0.31 -6.85 -3.60
C ASP A 71 0.13 -7.77 -2.40
N SER A 72 -1.02 -8.45 -2.33
CA SER A 72 -1.44 -9.31 -1.22
C SER A 72 -1.68 -8.55 0.09
N ARG A 73 -1.77 -7.23 0.03
CA ARG A 73 -2.09 -6.44 1.20
C ARG A 73 -3.57 -6.58 1.54
N ASN A 74 -3.83 -6.85 2.80
CA ASN A 74 -5.17 -6.92 3.36
C ASN A 74 -5.06 -6.43 4.81
N SER A 75 -4.79 -5.14 4.97
CA SER A 75 -4.31 -4.56 6.21
C SER A 75 -4.79 -3.13 6.39
N ALA A 76 -4.92 -2.71 7.65
CA ALA A 76 -5.29 -1.35 8.00
C ALA A 76 -4.12 -0.37 7.95
N ILE A 77 -2.91 -0.84 8.29
CA ILE A 77 -1.74 0.03 8.34
C ILE A 77 -0.88 -0.21 7.10
N PRO A 78 -0.73 0.78 6.22
CA PRO A 78 0.05 0.62 5.00
C PRO A 78 1.55 0.59 5.27
N LEU A 79 2.30 0.19 4.26
CA LEU A 79 3.75 0.32 4.27
C LEU A 79 4.15 1.78 4.02
N LEU A 80 5.37 2.10 4.40
CA LEU A 80 5.95 3.42 4.18
C LEU A 80 6.14 3.66 2.67
N ASP A 81 5.74 4.85 2.21
CA ASP A 81 6.09 5.31 0.87
C ASP A 81 7.56 5.72 0.88
N LYS A 82 8.39 4.98 0.18
CA LYS A 82 9.86 5.13 0.21
C LYS A 82 10.40 6.05 -0.86
N ARG A 83 9.55 6.60 -1.74
CA ARG A 83 10.02 7.36 -2.92
C ARG A 83 10.84 8.59 -2.56
N THR A 84 10.55 9.24 -1.44
CA THR A 84 11.19 10.49 -1.04
C THR A 84 12.08 10.33 0.20
N VAL A 85 12.32 9.11 0.65
CA VAL A 85 13.17 8.86 1.80
C VAL A 85 14.65 8.93 1.37
N ASN A 86 15.41 9.82 2.00
CA ASN A 86 16.83 9.99 1.71
C ASN A 86 17.68 9.01 2.53
N ALA A 87 17.51 7.73 2.25
CA ALA A 87 18.20 6.65 2.93
C ALA A 87 18.29 5.44 2.00
N ARG A 88 19.22 4.55 2.29
CA ARG A 88 19.33 3.30 1.56
C ARG A 88 18.47 2.25 2.25
N ILE A 89 17.46 1.77 1.54
CA ILE A 89 16.54 0.75 2.07
C ILE A 89 16.63 -0.46 1.16
N GLU A 90 17.19 -1.54 1.68
CA GLU A 90 17.37 -2.75 0.89
C GLU A 90 16.06 -3.50 0.68
N PRO A 91 15.89 -4.20 -0.46
CA PRO A 91 14.72 -5.05 -0.67
C PRO A 91 14.58 -6.08 0.46
N GLY A 92 13.35 -6.34 0.87
CA GLY A 92 13.07 -7.27 1.96
C GLY A 92 12.99 -6.62 3.33
N ALA A 93 13.25 -5.31 3.43
CA ALA A 93 12.94 -4.55 4.64
C ALA A 93 11.44 -4.25 4.68
N ILE A 94 10.84 -4.39 5.84
CA ILE A 94 9.42 -4.10 6.05
C ILE A 94 9.31 -2.87 6.93
N LEU A 95 8.85 -1.77 6.33
CA LEU A 95 8.68 -0.50 7.02
C LEU A 95 7.22 -0.08 6.90
N ARG A 96 6.61 0.22 8.04
CA ARG A 96 5.20 0.68 8.04
C ARG A 96 5.13 2.20 7.99
N GLU A 97 3.97 2.73 7.67
CA GLU A 97 3.79 4.18 7.66
C GLU A 97 4.12 4.78 9.04
N GLN A 98 4.40 6.08 9.08
CA GLN A 98 4.77 6.80 10.30
C GLN A 98 6.10 6.34 10.91
N VAL A 99 6.92 5.63 10.16
CA VAL A 99 8.32 5.38 10.50
C VAL A 99 9.13 6.58 10.00
N GLU A 100 9.95 7.15 10.88
CA GLU A 100 10.82 8.26 10.54
C GLU A 100 12.24 7.76 10.31
N ILE A 101 12.80 8.08 9.14
CA ILE A 101 14.14 7.62 8.77
C ILE A 101 14.99 8.84 8.45
N GLY A 102 16.05 9.04 9.25
CA GLY A 102 16.97 10.13 9.06
C GLY A 102 17.84 9.98 7.81
N ASP A 103 18.39 11.09 7.34
CA ASP A 103 19.20 11.12 6.13
C ASP A 103 20.40 10.19 6.21
N ASN A 104 20.67 9.54 5.09
CA ASN A 104 21.81 8.63 4.91
C ASN A 104 21.81 7.42 5.84
N ALA A 105 20.66 7.08 6.43
CA ALA A 105 20.51 5.82 7.15
C ALA A 105 20.59 4.64 6.18
N VAL A 106 20.91 3.47 6.69
CA VAL A 106 20.96 2.23 5.93
C VAL A 106 20.06 1.21 6.61
N ILE A 107 19.05 0.77 5.93
CA ILE A 107 18.11 -0.24 6.41
C ILE A 107 18.36 -1.52 5.62
N MET A 108 18.83 -2.55 6.30
CA MET A 108 19.20 -3.80 5.64
C MET A 108 18.01 -4.70 5.38
N MET A 109 18.17 -5.65 4.46
CA MET A 109 17.15 -6.64 4.18
C MET A 109 16.76 -7.40 5.44
N GLY A 110 15.48 -7.72 5.61
CA GLY A 110 14.98 -8.43 6.77
C GLY A 110 14.71 -7.56 8.00
N ALA A 111 15.05 -6.27 7.95
CA ALA A 111 14.70 -5.36 9.03
C ALA A 111 13.19 -5.10 9.04
N ILE A 112 12.61 -4.99 10.23
CA ILE A 112 11.19 -4.72 10.41
C ILE A 112 11.05 -3.49 11.31
N LEU A 113 10.49 -2.42 10.76
CA LEU A 113 10.24 -1.18 11.48
C LEU A 113 8.73 -0.94 11.56
N ASN A 114 8.20 -0.97 12.76
CA ASN A 114 6.77 -0.77 12.97
C ASN A 114 6.43 0.71 13.10
N ILE A 115 5.14 1.02 13.05
CA ILE A 115 4.61 2.38 13.15
C ILE A 115 5.18 3.08 14.38
N GLY A 116 5.66 4.30 14.19
CA GLY A 116 6.23 5.12 15.25
C GLY A 116 7.73 4.94 15.49
N ALA A 117 8.38 3.97 14.83
CA ALA A 117 9.83 3.81 14.95
C ALA A 117 10.57 5.01 14.36
N VAL A 118 11.67 5.39 14.99
CA VAL A 118 12.51 6.49 14.54
C VAL A 118 13.95 6.01 14.37
N VAL A 119 14.50 6.23 13.19
CA VAL A 119 15.89 5.88 12.88
C VAL A 119 16.65 7.20 12.66
N GLY A 120 17.70 7.41 13.43
CA GLY A 120 18.52 8.61 13.32
C GLY A 120 19.34 8.66 12.05
N ALA A 121 19.76 9.86 11.66
CA ALA A 121 20.59 10.07 10.49
C ALA A 121 21.89 9.25 10.57
N GLY A 122 22.30 8.64 9.45
CA GLY A 122 23.53 7.86 9.35
C GLY A 122 23.52 6.53 10.10
N THR A 123 22.38 6.14 10.69
CA THR A 123 22.27 4.91 11.47
C THR A 123 22.11 3.70 10.53
N MET A 124 22.73 2.59 10.88
CA MET A 124 22.52 1.33 10.19
C MET A 124 21.60 0.43 11.01
N ILE A 125 20.52 -0.03 10.40
CA ILE A 125 19.66 -1.06 10.96
C ILE A 125 20.00 -2.36 10.26
N ASP A 126 20.54 -3.29 11.03
CA ASP A 126 21.05 -4.56 10.54
C ASP A 126 19.90 -5.54 10.24
N ILE A 127 20.22 -6.63 9.55
CA ILE A 127 19.29 -7.73 9.36
C ILE A 127 18.92 -8.32 10.72
N ASP A 128 17.72 -8.92 10.81
CA ASP A 128 17.18 -9.50 12.05
C ASP A 128 16.84 -8.48 13.12
N ARG A 129 16.94 -7.19 12.83
CA ARG A 129 16.51 -6.15 13.76
C ARG A 129 15.02 -5.89 13.61
N LYS A 130 14.34 -5.91 14.74
CA LYS A 130 12.93 -5.54 14.83
C LYS A 130 12.82 -4.33 15.74
N SER A 131 12.42 -3.20 15.18
CA SER A 131 12.20 -2.01 15.98
C SER A 131 10.71 -1.78 16.14
N VAL A 132 10.29 -1.50 17.35
CA VAL A 132 8.88 -1.23 17.66
C VAL A 132 8.64 0.19 18.12
N VAL A 133 9.67 0.98 18.18
CA VAL A 133 9.55 2.38 18.63
C VAL A 133 10.46 3.28 17.84
#